data_ff3521f7c4b3a89c60682d349a831e13
#
_entry.id   ff3521f7c4b3a89c60682d349a831e13
#
_cell.length_a   1.000
_cell.length_b   1.000
_cell.length_c   1.000
_cell.angle_alpha   90.00
_cell.angle_beta   90.00
_cell.angle_gamma   90.00
#
_symmetry.space_group_name_H-M   'P 1'
#
loop_
_entity.id
_entity.type
_entity.pdbx_description
1 polymer ?
#
loop_
_entity_poly.entity_id
_entity_poly.type
_entity_poly.pdbx_seq_one_letter_code
_entity_poly.pdbx_strand_id
1 'polypeptide(L)'
;MTKKELMQFATDLKKAEEYAARYRNTEDGGTCNFDAPAVKLKATEAQIEKVCKPAMKWWKRDPQDGKTWFVLFGAKRDGQGNRNTRMAEAISKKLAAFSYETTVYYEMD
;
A
#
# COMPACT_ATOMS: atom_id res chain seq x y z
N MET A 1 -8.26 -15.03 3.22
CA MET A 1 -6.86 -15.24 2.83
C MET A 1 -6.28 -16.38 3.66
N THR A 2 -5.66 -17.35 3.03
CA THR A 2 -4.98 -18.40 3.75
C THR A 2 -3.70 -17.88 4.40
N LYS A 3 -3.15 -18.63 5.36
CA LYS A 3 -1.87 -18.28 5.99
C LYS A 3 -0.76 -18.18 4.94
N LYS A 4 -0.73 -19.11 3.98
CA LYS A 4 0.27 -19.14 2.91
C LYS A 4 0.14 -17.90 2.02
N GLU A 5 -1.07 -17.52 1.65
CA GLU A 5 -1.33 -16.33 0.86
C GLU A 5 -0.91 -15.06 1.60
N LEU A 6 -1.19 -15.00 2.90
CA LEU A 6 -0.81 -13.86 3.72
C LEU A 6 0.71 -13.73 3.84
N MET A 7 1.43 -14.83 3.98
CA MET A 7 2.89 -14.85 4.01
C MET A 7 3.48 -14.41 2.66
N GLN A 8 2.86 -14.82 1.55
CA GLN A 8 3.29 -14.38 0.23
C GLN A 8 3.07 -12.88 0.05
N PHE A 9 1.94 -12.38 0.51
CA PHE A 9 1.66 -10.95 0.48
C PHE A 9 2.70 -10.17 1.30
N ALA A 10 3.06 -10.66 2.48
CA ALA A 10 4.08 -10.03 3.33
C ALA A 10 5.42 -9.94 2.59
N THR A 11 5.83 -11.01 1.91
CA THR A 11 7.06 -11.05 1.12
C THR A 11 6.99 -10.06 -0.05
N ASP A 12 5.87 -10.04 -0.75
CA ASP A 12 5.68 -9.17 -1.92
C ASP A 12 5.63 -7.70 -1.51
N LEU A 13 5.00 -7.38 -0.38
CA LEU A 13 4.98 -6.02 0.14
C LEU A 13 6.38 -5.55 0.49
N LYS A 14 7.19 -6.39 1.13
CA LYS A 14 8.57 -6.06 1.46
C LYS A 14 9.39 -5.77 0.20
N LYS A 15 9.23 -6.57 -0.84
CA LYS A 15 9.88 -6.33 -2.13
C LYS A 15 9.43 -5.02 -2.77
N ALA A 16 8.14 -4.70 -2.64
CA ALA A 16 7.59 -3.44 -3.14
C ALA A 16 8.16 -2.25 -2.38
N GLU A 17 8.30 -2.35 -1.07
CA GLU A 17 8.93 -1.32 -0.25
C GLU A 17 10.40 -1.12 -0.63
N GLU A 18 11.14 -2.19 -0.85
CA GLU A 18 12.53 -2.14 -1.30
C GLU A 18 12.64 -1.48 -2.68
N TYR A 19 11.72 -1.79 -3.58
CA TYR A 19 11.65 -1.13 -4.89
C TYR A 19 11.42 0.38 -4.74
N ALA A 20 10.49 0.78 -3.87
CA ALA A 20 10.16 2.18 -3.63
C ALA A 20 11.31 2.96 -2.99
N ALA A 21 12.23 2.28 -2.29
CA ALA A 21 13.38 2.90 -1.65
C ALA A 21 14.29 3.65 -2.64
N ARG A 22 14.21 3.37 -3.94
CA ARG A 22 14.93 4.12 -4.97
C ARG A 22 14.58 5.60 -5.00
N TYR A 23 13.41 5.96 -4.49
CA TYR A 23 12.93 7.35 -4.44
C TYR A 23 13.29 8.06 -3.13
N ARG A 24 14.02 7.40 -2.22
CA ARG A 24 14.35 7.93 -0.89
C ARG A 24 15.07 9.26 -0.93
N ASN A 25 15.93 9.46 -1.91
CA ASN A 25 16.75 10.67 -2.05
C ASN A 25 16.16 11.68 -3.04
N THR A 26 14.91 11.50 -3.44
CA THR A 26 14.25 12.47 -4.32
C THR A 26 13.76 13.66 -3.52
N GLU A 27 13.53 14.79 -4.20
CA GLU A 27 13.01 15.99 -3.58
C GLU A 27 11.66 15.73 -2.91
N ASP A 28 11.45 16.28 -1.72
CA ASP A 28 10.23 16.16 -0.94
C ASP A 28 9.46 17.48 -0.89
N GLY A 29 9.35 18.16 -2.03
CA GLY A 29 8.54 19.37 -2.16
C GLY A 29 7.04 19.05 -2.19
N GLY A 30 6.24 20.11 -2.37
CA GLY A 30 4.80 19.99 -2.47
C GLY A 30 4.10 19.97 -1.12
N THR A 31 2.80 19.74 -1.16
CA THR A 31 1.94 19.74 0.02
C THR A 31 2.11 18.44 0.80
N CYS A 32 2.18 18.56 2.13
CA CYS A 32 2.15 17.39 3.01
C CYS A 32 0.89 16.55 2.76
N ASN A 33 1.03 15.24 2.79
CA ASN A 33 -0.08 14.35 2.50
C ASN A 33 0.04 13.02 3.26
N PHE A 34 -1.05 12.29 3.28
CA PHE A 34 -1.16 10.94 3.85
C PHE A 34 -1.30 9.88 2.76
N ASP A 35 -0.82 10.17 1.55
CA ASP A 35 -0.91 9.22 0.44
C ASP A 35 -0.28 7.89 0.82
N ALA A 36 -0.96 6.80 0.47
CA ALA A 36 -0.52 5.47 0.80
C ALA A 36 -0.92 4.49 -0.31
N PRO A 37 -0.16 3.38 -0.47
CA PRO A 37 -0.61 2.35 -1.38
C PRO A 37 -1.87 1.68 -0.86
N ALA A 38 -2.73 1.26 -1.77
CA ALA A 38 -3.93 0.52 -1.43
C ALA A 38 -4.00 -0.76 -2.26
N VAL A 39 -4.51 -1.81 -1.66
CA VAL A 39 -4.59 -3.15 -2.28
C VAL A 39 -5.94 -3.77 -1.98
N LYS A 40 -6.45 -4.52 -2.94
CA LYS A 40 -7.72 -5.21 -2.82
C LYS A 40 -7.46 -6.70 -2.60
N LEU A 41 -7.90 -7.21 -1.46
CA LEU A 41 -7.61 -8.58 -1.04
C LEU A 41 -8.84 -9.23 -0.39
N LYS A 42 -8.93 -10.55 -0.53
CA LYS A 42 -9.91 -11.35 0.20
C LYS A 42 -9.34 -11.68 1.58
N ALA A 43 -9.37 -10.70 2.47
CA ALA A 43 -8.75 -10.79 3.79
C ALA A 43 -9.56 -9.98 4.80
N THR A 44 -9.28 -10.22 6.09
CA THR A 44 -9.79 -9.37 7.16
C THR A 44 -8.80 -8.27 7.48
N GLU A 45 -9.27 -7.19 8.10
CA GLU A 45 -8.39 -6.10 8.56
C GLU A 45 -7.33 -6.63 9.52
N ALA A 46 -7.73 -7.52 10.44
CA ALA A 46 -6.80 -8.12 11.39
C ALA A 46 -5.68 -8.91 10.71
N GLN A 47 -5.98 -9.62 9.61
CA GLN A 47 -4.96 -10.32 8.84
C GLN A 47 -3.96 -9.35 8.22
N ILE A 48 -4.46 -8.28 7.61
CA ILE A 48 -3.59 -7.30 6.97
C ILE A 48 -2.74 -6.55 8.00
N GLU A 49 -3.28 -6.24 9.17
CA GLU A 49 -2.52 -5.59 10.24
C GLU A 49 -1.37 -6.43 10.78
N LYS A 50 -1.40 -7.74 10.61
CA LYS A 50 -0.27 -8.61 10.98
C LYS A 50 0.92 -8.41 10.04
N VAL A 51 0.67 -7.94 8.83
CA VAL A 51 1.69 -7.72 7.79
C VAL A 51 2.10 -6.26 7.70
N CYS A 52 1.13 -5.37 7.82
CA CYS A 52 1.33 -3.94 7.65
C CYS A 52 0.45 -3.19 8.64
N LYS A 53 1.07 -2.53 9.60
CA LYS A 53 0.36 -1.76 10.63
C LYS A 53 0.90 -0.34 10.70
N PRO A 54 0.05 0.70 10.65
CA PRO A 54 -1.39 0.62 10.51
C PRO A 54 -1.86 0.30 9.09
N ALA A 55 -2.93 -0.43 9.01
CA ALA A 55 -3.67 -0.64 7.78
C ALA A 55 -5.15 -0.39 8.08
N MET A 56 -5.86 0.14 7.12
CA MET A 56 -7.24 0.52 7.32
C MET A 56 -8.11 -0.03 6.19
N LYS A 57 -9.25 -0.60 6.55
CA LYS A 57 -10.25 -0.97 5.59
C LYS A 57 -10.76 0.31 4.91
N TRP A 58 -10.67 0.33 3.59
CA TRP A 58 -11.12 1.47 2.80
C TRP A 58 -12.51 1.20 2.24
N TRP A 59 -13.45 2.06 2.54
CA TRP A 59 -14.84 1.93 2.09
C TRP A 59 -15.03 2.32 0.62
N LYS A 60 -14.00 2.18 -0.19
CA LYS A 60 -14.11 2.32 -1.63
C LYS A 60 -15.09 1.26 -2.12
N ARG A 61 -16.15 1.71 -2.74
CA ARG A 61 -17.20 0.83 -3.25
C ARG A 61 -16.65 -0.07 -4.34
N ASP A 62 -16.58 -1.35 -4.06
CA ASP A 62 -16.25 -2.34 -5.07
C ASP A 62 -17.21 -3.52 -4.90
N PRO A 63 -17.99 -3.79 -5.90
CA PRO A 63 -19.27 -4.39 -5.61
C PRO A 63 -19.33 -5.91 -5.54
N GLN A 64 -18.39 -6.72 -6.01
CA GLN A 64 -18.91 -8.05 -6.32
C GLN A 64 -17.98 -9.24 -6.23
N ASP A 65 -16.74 -9.08 -5.85
CA ASP A 65 -15.81 -10.20 -5.83
C ASP A 65 -15.48 -10.73 -4.42
N GLY A 66 -16.14 -10.21 -3.40
CA GLY A 66 -15.87 -10.60 -2.01
C GLY A 66 -14.55 -10.10 -1.45
N LYS A 67 -13.86 -9.22 -2.17
CA LYS A 67 -12.61 -8.63 -1.74
C LYS A 67 -12.85 -7.28 -1.08
N THR A 68 -11.86 -6.83 -0.31
CA THR A 68 -11.89 -5.57 0.41
C THR A 68 -10.66 -4.75 0.06
N TRP A 69 -10.84 -3.46 -0.11
CA TRP A 69 -9.73 -2.53 -0.25
C TRP A 69 -9.13 -2.20 1.12
N PHE A 70 -7.81 -2.23 1.19
CA PHE A 70 -7.05 -1.84 2.38
C PHE A 70 -6.06 -0.75 2.02
N VAL A 71 -6.03 0.31 2.83
CA VAL A 71 -5.03 1.37 2.72
C VAL A 71 -3.87 0.98 3.62
N LEU A 72 -2.68 0.87 3.04
CA LEU A 72 -1.49 0.38 3.73
C LEU A 72 -0.66 1.55 4.27
N PHE A 73 -1.18 2.24 5.28
CA PHE A 73 -0.49 3.38 5.89
C PHE A 73 0.85 2.99 6.50
N GLY A 74 0.98 1.75 6.97
CA GLY A 74 2.22 1.24 7.57
C GLY A 74 3.27 0.79 6.56
N ALA A 75 2.96 0.78 5.26
CA ALA A 75 3.95 0.47 4.23
C ALA A 75 5.07 1.51 4.26
N LYS A 76 6.32 1.04 4.23
CA LYS A 76 7.49 1.87 4.48
C LYS A 76 7.70 2.94 3.41
N ARG A 77 7.68 4.19 3.81
CA ARG A 77 7.91 5.36 2.94
C ARG A 77 8.67 6.44 3.71
N ASP A 78 9.32 7.33 2.96
CA ASP A 78 9.95 8.53 3.48
C ASP A 78 9.23 9.78 2.98
N GLY A 79 9.46 10.91 3.68
CA GLY A 79 8.96 12.21 3.26
C GLY A 79 7.52 12.46 3.69
N GLN A 80 7.08 13.68 3.46
CA GLN A 80 5.73 14.15 3.83
C GLN A 80 4.96 14.71 2.63
N GLY A 81 5.64 15.00 1.54
CA GLY A 81 5.06 15.57 0.33
C GLY A 81 5.26 14.67 -0.88
N ASN A 82 5.86 15.22 -1.92
CA ASN A 82 6.00 14.51 -3.21
C ASN A 82 6.77 13.20 -3.10
N ARG A 83 7.76 13.12 -2.24
CA ARG A 83 8.51 11.87 -2.04
C ARG A 83 7.62 10.77 -1.44
N ASN A 84 6.80 11.11 -0.47
CA ASN A 84 5.83 10.15 0.09
C ASN A 84 4.88 9.64 -1.01
N THR A 85 4.35 10.54 -1.83
CA THR A 85 3.46 10.20 -2.94
C THR A 85 4.14 9.27 -3.95
N ARG A 86 5.36 9.60 -4.37
CA ARG A 86 6.12 8.78 -5.32
C ARG A 86 6.40 7.38 -4.78
N MET A 87 6.73 7.28 -3.51
CA MET A 87 6.98 5.98 -2.89
C MET A 87 5.70 5.17 -2.76
N ALA A 88 4.58 5.79 -2.41
CA ALA A 88 3.27 5.13 -2.38
C ALA A 88 2.88 4.60 -3.77
N GLU A 89 3.07 5.41 -4.81
CA GLU A 89 2.81 5.00 -6.19
C GLU A 89 3.73 3.87 -6.64
N ALA A 90 5.00 3.91 -6.26
CA ALA A 90 5.97 2.87 -6.59
C ALA A 90 5.61 1.53 -5.93
N ILE A 91 5.18 1.55 -4.67
CA ILE A 91 4.73 0.34 -3.97
C ILE A 91 3.50 -0.25 -4.68
N SER A 92 2.52 0.58 -4.99
CA SER A 92 1.31 0.13 -5.72
C SER A 92 1.65 -0.48 -7.06
N LYS A 93 2.53 0.17 -7.82
CA LYS A 93 2.97 -0.31 -9.13
C LYS A 93 3.68 -1.66 -9.02
N LYS A 94 4.54 -1.83 -8.02
CA LYS A 94 5.27 -3.09 -7.84
C LYS A 94 4.32 -4.22 -7.41
N LEU A 95 3.38 -3.94 -6.52
CA LEU A 95 2.37 -4.92 -6.14
C LEU A 95 1.49 -5.32 -7.34
N ALA A 96 1.14 -4.35 -8.20
CA ALA A 96 0.42 -4.65 -9.44
C ALA A 96 1.23 -5.59 -10.35
N ALA A 97 2.55 -5.42 -10.42
CA ALA A 97 3.42 -6.31 -11.17
C ALA A 97 3.43 -7.74 -10.60
N PHE A 98 3.14 -7.90 -9.31
CA PHE A 98 2.95 -9.21 -8.67
C PHE A 98 1.51 -9.73 -8.78
N SER A 99 0.70 -9.11 -9.63
CA SER A 99 -0.69 -9.50 -9.92
C SER A 99 -1.71 -9.14 -8.83
N TYR A 100 -1.38 -8.24 -7.93
CA TYR A 100 -2.38 -7.70 -7.01
C TYR A 100 -3.18 -6.58 -7.67
N GLU A 101 -4.43 -6.44 -7.27
CA GLU A 101 -5.23 -5.27 -7.64
C GLU A 101 -4.86 -4.13 -6.71
N THR A 102 -4.34 -3.04 -7.28
CA THR A 102 -3.80 -1.93 -6.50
C THR A 102 -4.29 -0.58 -7.02
N THR A 103 -4.24 0.38 -6.14
CA THR A 103 -4.40 1.79 -6.45
C THR A 103 -3.64 2.59 -5.40
N VAL A 104 -3.71 3.90 -5.46
CA VAL A 104 -3.16 4.78 -4.44
C VAL A 104 -4.30 5.53 -3.76
N TYR A 105 -4.25 5.55 -2.45
CA TYR A 105 -5.10 6.40 -1.64
C TYR A 105 -4.41 7.76 -1.53
N TYR A 106 -5.06 8.80 -2.02
CA TYR A 106 -4.53 10.16 -1.98
C TYR A 106 -5.31 10.97 -0.94
N GLU A 107 -4.58 11.54 -0.01
CA GLU A 107 -5.17 12.40 1.01
C GLU A 107 -4.23 13.54 1.35
N MET A 108 -4.69 14.77 1.16
CA MET A 108 -3.97 15.97 1.53
C MET A 108 -4.08 16.20 3.03
N ASP A 109 -2.97 16.55 3.66
CA ASP A 109 -2.95 16.92 5.08
C ASP A 109 -3.64 18.27 5.32
#